data_af74e1f9a61ea25cd69e2108f2805785
#
_entry.id   af74e1f9a61ea25cd69e2108f2805785
#
_cell.length_a   1.000
_cell.length_b   1.000
_cell.length_c   1.000
_cell.angle_alpha   90.00
_cell.angle_beta   90.00
_cell.angle_gamma   90.00
#
_symmetry.space_group_name_H-M   'P 1'
#
loop_
_entity.id
_entity.type
_entity.pdbx_description
1 polymer ?
#
loop_
_entity_poly.entity_id
_entity_poly.type
_entity_poly.pdbx_seq_one_letter_code
_entity_poly.pdbx_strand_id
1 'polypeptide(L)'
;MPVSADFDPKKDAPNIKKHGVSLSEGDGVLNDPLALTVEDDSAEGEQRFVTIGMNLFGSLMVVVHTPRGDGARTISVRKPDPRERRNYEKGV
;
A
#
# COMPACT_ATOMS: atom_id res chain seq x y z
N MET A 1 16.09 -5.18 -6.11
CA MET A 1 15.76 -5.99 -4.91
C MET A 1 14.30 -5.80 -4.55
N PRO A 2 13.58 -6.86 -4.21
CA PRO A 2 12.20 -6.69 -3.77
C PRO A 2 12.12 -5.94 -2.45
N VAL A 3 11.04 -5.19 -2.28
CA VAL A 3 10.75 -4.51 -1.02
C VAL A 3 10.14 -5.53 -0.07
N SER A 4 10.64 -5.58 1.17
CA SER A 4 10.05 -6.38 2.22
C SER A 4 9.16 -5.48 3.07
N ALA A 5 7.89 -5.83 3.19
CA ALA A 5 6.93 -5.06 3.98
C ALA A 5 6.39 -5.90 5.12
N ASP A 6 6.51 -5.40 6.35
CA ASP A 6 5.88 -6.02 7.50
C ASP A 6 4.63 -5.21 7.90
N PHE A 7 3.93 -5.64 8.93
CA PHE A 7 2.80 -4.93 9.49
C PHE A 7 2.58 -5.35 10.93
N ASP A 8 1.85 -4.52 11.68
CA ASP A 8 1.47 -4.84 13.06
C ASP A 8 0.27 -5.80 13.00
N PRO A 9 0.42 -7.03 13.52
CA PRO A 9 -0.69 -8.00 13.49
C PRO A 9 -1.96 -7.51 14.17
N LYS A 10 -1.84 -6.62 15.14
CA LYS A 10 -3.01 -6.06 15.85
C LYS A 10 -3.84 -5.14 14.96
N LYS A 11 -3.27 -4.65 13.87
CA LYS A 11 -3.95 -3.76 12.93
C LYS A 11 -4.62 -4.50 11.78
N ASP A 12 -4.32 -5.80 11.62
CA ASP A 12 -4.80 -6.56 10.47
C ASP A 12 -6.31 -6.78 10.51
N ALA A 13 -6.84 -7.27 11.63
CA ALA A 13 -8.27 -7.52 11.76
C ALA A 13 -9.09 -6.23 11.56
N PRO A 14 -8.73 -5.09 12.18
CA PRO A 14 -9.42 -3.84 11.89
C PRO A 14 -9.36 -3.42 10.43
N ASN A 15 -8.23 -3.65 9.76
CA ASN A 15 -8.12 -3.30 8.33
C ASN A 15 -9.02 -4.18 7.48
N ILE A 16 -9.08 -5.48 7.76
CA ILE A 16 -9.98 -6.40 7.06
C ILE A 16 -11.43 -5.98 7.26
N LYS A 17 -11.79 -5.64 8.50
CA LYS A 17 -13.16 -5.22 8.82
C LYS A 17 -13.54 -3.94 8.08
N LYS A 18 -12.62 -2.98 8.00
CA LYS A 18 -12.89 -1.68 7.38
C LYS A 18 -12.82 -1.73 5.87
N HIS A 19 -11.86 -2.46 5.31
CA HIS A 19 -11.55 -2.42 3.88
C HIS A 19 -11.69 -3.75 3.15
N GLY A 20 -11.91 -4.86 3.88
CA GLY A 20 -12.05 -6.18 3.29
C GLY A 20 -10.74 -6.79 2.80
N VAL A 21 -9.60 -6.25 3.20
CA VAL A 21 -8.29 -6.66 2.70
C VAL A 21 -7.32 -6.81 3.87
N SER A 22 -6.47 -7.84 3.83
CA SER A 22 -5.42 -8.04 4.81
C SER A 22 -4.23 -7.12 4.54
N LEU A 23 -3.58 -6.65 5.60
CA LEU A 23 -2.33 -5.88 5.49
C LEU A 23 -1.22 -6.69 4.84
N SER A 24 -1.30 -8.02 4.88
CA SER A 24 -0.30 -8.89 4.24
C SER A 24 -0.23 -8.71 2.72
N GLU A 25 -1.25 -8.14 2.10
CA GLU A 25 -1.24 -7.88 0.66
C GLU A 25 -0.35 -6.71 0.26
N GLY A 26 0.07 -5.88 1.22
CA GLY A 26 0.93 -4.73 0.93
C GLY A 26 2.25 -5.10 0.30
N ASP A 27 2.82 -6.23 0.71
CA ASP A 27 4.12 -6.68 0.19
C ASP A 27 4.10 -6.86 -1.33
N GLY A 28 3.07 -7.55 -1.85
CA GLY A 28 2.93 -7.75 -3.30
C GLY A 28 2.70 -6.45 -4.05
N VAL A 29 1.91 -5.55 -3.49
CA VAL A 29 1.62 -4.24 -4.10
C VAL A 29 2.88 -3.39 -4.23
N LEU A 30 3.70 -3.35 -3.17
CA LEU A 30 4.93 -2.55 -3.18
C LEU A 30 5.97 -3.10 -4.15
N ASN A 31 5.83 -4.35 -4.58
CA ASN A 31 6.73 -4.97 -5.54
C ASN A 31 6.19 -4.99 -6.97
N ASP A 32 5.03 -4.38 -7.22
CA ASP A 32 4.52 -4.22 -8.59
C ASP A 32 5.46 -3.26 -9.34
N PRO A 33 6.07 -3.68 -10.46
CA PRO A 33 6.98 -2.82 -11.20
C PRO A 33 6.31 -1.58 -11.81
N LEU A 34 4.99 -1.56 -11.91
CA LEU A 34 4.23 -0.42 -12.41
C LEU A 34 3.60 0.41 -11.31
N ALA A 35 3.92 0.12 -10.04
CA ALA A 35 3.34 0.84 -8.91
C ALA A 35 3.70 2.33 -8.93
N LEU A 36 2.75 3.16 -8.53
CA LEU A 36 2.91 4.61 -8.41
C LEU A 36 2.94 4.97 -6.93
N THR A 37 3.99 5.65 -6.50
CA THR A 37 4.16 6.03 -5.09
C THR A 37 4.26 7.54 -4.96
N VAL A 38 3.50 8.11 -4.01
CA VAL A 38 3.59 9.52 -3.65
C VAL A 38 3.73 9.65 -2.14
N GLU A 39 4.37 10.74 -1.71
CA GLU A 39 4.47 11.01 -0.28
C GLU A 39 3.15 11.59 0.23
N ASP A 40 2.74 11.16 1.42
CA ASP A 40 1.54 11.68 2.09
C ASP A 40 1.94 12.86 2.97
N ASP A 41 1.71 14.07 2.48
CA ASP A 41 2.09 15.31 3.18
C ASP A 41 1.21 15.60 4.39
N SER A 42 0.07 14.91 4.53
CA SER A 42 -0.86 15.14 5.63
C SER A 42 -0.45 14.42 6.92
N ALA A 43 0.51 13.49 6.84
CA ALA A 43 0.96 12.74 8.00
C ALA A 43 1.84 13.62 8.88
N GLU A 44 1.53 13.70 10.18
CA GLU A 44 2.30 14.46 11.14
C GLU A 44 3.27 13.56 11.90
N GLY A 45 4.51 14.01 12.05
CA GLY A 45 5.52 13.37 12.89
C GLY A 45 6.13 12.11 12.31
N GLU A 46 5.64 11.62 11.19
CA GLU A 46 6.10 10.36 10.60
C GLU A 46 5.99 10.44 9.09
N GLN A 47 7.05 10.01 8.41
CA GLN A 47 7.02 9.97 6.94
C GLN A 47 6.14 8.83 6.46
N ARG A 48 5.15 9.13 5.63
CA ARG A 48 4.24 8.14 5.05
C ARG A 48 4.20 8.27 3.54
N PHE A 49 4.02 7.13 2.89
CA PHE A 49 3.88 7.04 1.45
C PHE A 49 2.60 6.31 1.10
N VAL A 50 2.05 6.65 -0.07
CA VAL A 50 0.86 5.99 -0.61
C VAL A 50 1.26 5.38 -1.95
N THR A 51 1.10 4.08 -2.09
CA THR A 51 1.44 3.35 -3.31
C THR A 51 0.18 2.71 -3.89
N ILE A 52 -0.02 2.89 -5.19
CA ILE A 52 -1.08 2.22 -5.94
C ILE A 52 -0.41 1.16 -6.80
N GLY A 53 -0.83 -0.09 -6.68
CA GLY A 53 -0.25 -1.17 -7.45
C GLY A 53 -1.09 -2.43 -7.39
N MET A 54 -0.70 -3.42 -8.20
CA MET A 54 -1.36 -4.72 -8.24
C MET A 54 -0.82 -5.64 -7.15
N ASN A 55 -1.73 -6.32 -6.44
CA ASN A 55 -1.31 -7.38 -5.53
C ASN A 55 -0.97 -8.65 -6.33
N LEU A 56 -0.59 -9.72 -5.62
CA LEU A 56 -0.20 -10.98 -6.28
C LEU A 56 -1.35 -11.69 -6.98
N PHE A 57 -2.59 -11.29 -6.70
CA PHE A 57 -3.79 -11.87 -7.31
C PHE A 57 -4.30 -11.05 -8.49
N GLY A 58 -3.56 -10.01 -8.90
CA GLY A 58 -3.97 -9.16 -10.01
C GLY A 58 -5.03 -8.13 -9.68
N SER A 59 -5.24 -7.84 -8.40
CA SER A 59 -6.19 -6.81 -7.95
C SER A 59 -5.44 -5.52 -7.61
N LEU A 60 -5.98 -4.39 -8.05
CA LEU A 60 -5.39 -3.09 -7.77
C LEU A 60 -5.71 -2.67 -6.34
N MET A 61 -4.70 -2.24 -5.61
CA MET A 61 -4.82 -1.84 -4.20
C MET A 61 -4.04 -0.56 -3.93
N VAL A 62 -4.43 0.14 -2.86
CA VAL A 62 -3.72 1.31 -2.36
C VAL A 62 -3.13 0.94 -0.99
N VAL A 63 -1.83 1.11 -0.86
CA VAL A 63 -1.08 0.77 0.36
C VAL A 63 -0.50 2.05 0.95
N VAL A 64 -0.83 2.32 2.22
CA VAL A 64 -0.17 3.37 2.99
C VAL A 64 0.92 2.70 3.81
N HIS A 65 2.14 3.22 3.72
CA HIS A 65 3.29 2.59 4.36
C HIS A 65 4.28 3.64 4.83
N THR A 66 5.21 3.20 5.68
CA THR A 66 6.27 4.04 6.22
C THR A 66 7.60 3.28 6.11
N PRO A 67 8.74 3.97 5.97
CA PRO A 67 10.04 3.29 5.95
C PRO A 67 10.28 2.56 7.28
N ARG A 68 10.88 1.37 7.20
CA ARG A 68 11.25 0.60 8.37
C ARG A 68 12.48 -0.24 8.06
N GLY A 69 13.64 0.14 8.62
CA GLY A 69 14.90 -0.49 8.27
C GLY A 69 15.15 -0.37 6.77
N ASP A 70 15.45 -1.50 6.11
CA ASP A 70 15.66 -1.55 4.66
C ASP A 70 14.37 -1.77 3.88
N GLY A 71 13.25 -1.89 4.57
CA GLY A 71 11.96 -2.17 3.94
C GLY A 71 10.91 -1.17 4.32
N ALA A 72 9.68 -1.63 4.43
CA ALA A 72 8.53 -0.79 4.75
C ALA A 72 7.65 -1.47 5.79
N ARG A 73 6.88 -0.65 6.51
CA ARG A 73 5.80 -1.15 7.36
C ARG A 73 4.48 -0.71 6.74
N THR A 74 3.62 -1.67 6.44
CA THR A 74 2.29 -1.42 5.90
C THR A 74 1.37 -0.93 7.00
N ILE A 75 0.75 0.23 6.79
CA ILE A 75 -0.16 0.85 7.74
C ILE A 75 -1.61 0.55 7.38
N SER A 76 -1.96 0.61 6.09
CA SER A 76 -3.29 0.25 5.63
C SER A 76 -3.26 -0.24 4.19
N VAL A 77 -4.22 -1.09 3.84
CA VAL A 77 -4.45 -1.56 2.47
C VAL A 77 -5.93 -1.40 2.19
N ARG A 78 -6.26 -0.78 1.06
CA ARG A 78 -7.65 -0.57 0.66
C ARG A 78 -7.78 -0.64 -0.86
N LYS A 79 -9.00 -0.76 -1.32
CA LYS A 79 -9.27 -0.69 -2.77
C LYS A 79 -9.14 0.75 -3.24
N PRO A 80 -8.70 0.97 -4.48
CA PRO A 80 -8.59 2.32 -5.03
C PRO A 80 -9.96 2.89 -5.37
N ASP A 81 -10.07 4.23 -5.31
CA ASP A 81 -11.23 4.90 -5.87
C ASP A 81 -11.07 5.01 -7.41
N PRO A 82 -12.12 5.44 -8.14
CA PRO A 82 -12.03 5.51 -9.61
C PRO A 82 -10.93 6.44 -10.14
N ARG A 83 -10.62 7.52 -9.42
CA ARG A 83 -9.57 8.47 -9.83
C ARG A 83 -8.20 7.82 -9.68
N GLU A 84 -7.97 7.14 -8.56
CA GLU A 84 -6.72 6.43 -8.32
C GLU A 84 -6.50 5.33 -9.36
N ARG A 85 -7.55 4.59 -9.67
CA ARG A 85 -7.49 3.55 -10.71
C ARG A 85 -7.11 4.13 -12.06
N ARG A 86 -7.71 5.25 -12.45
CA ARG A 86 -7.38 5.91 -13.72
C ARG A 86 -5.93 6.34 -13.77
N ASN A 87 -5.41 6.88 -12.65
CA ASN A 87 -4.02 7.31 -12.61
C ASN A 87 -3.05 6.16 -12.82
N TYR A 88 -3.32 5.03 -12.19
CA TYR A 88 -2.49 3.83 -12.37
C TYR A 88 -2.57 3.33 -13.82
N GLU A 89 -3.75 3.27 -14.40
CA GLU A 89 -3.96 2.76 -15.75
C GLU A 89 -3.29 3.62 -16.81
N LYS A 90 -3.13 4.91 -16.55
CA LYS A 90 -2.41 5.81 -17.46
C LYS A 90 -0.91 5.56 -17.45
N GLY A 91 -0.37 4.92 -16.42
CA GLY A 91 1.06 4.65 -16.30
C GLY A 91 1.91 5.89 -16.09
N VAL A 92 1.36 6.92 -15.51
CA VAL A 92 2.04 8.20 -15.32
C VAL A 92 2.82 8.23 -14.04
#